data_cc66fe53c12e7aa5e507fcb9a0dd0c66
#
_entry.id   cc66fe53c12e7aa5e507fcb9a0dd0c66
#
_cell.length_a   1.000
_cell.length_b   1.000
_cell.length_c   1.000
_cell.angle_alpha   90.00
_cell.angle_beta   90.00
_cell.angle_gamma   90.00
#
_symmetry.space_group_name_H-M   'P 1'
#
loop_
_entity.id
_entity.type
_entity.pdbx_description
1 polymer ?
#
loop_
_entity_poly.entity_id
_entity_poly.type
_entity_poly.pdbx_seq_one_letter_code
_entity_poly.pdbx_strand_id
1 'polypeptide(L)'
;AITLYLTVAALLASSSSHASDEKIGVIANHPAPSPSGQELVFSADFDGPASLWISALDGSRLRKISPPSSTASANHDVAPAWSPDGRLIAYASIVSKSETSDIWVVQANGAYPLKLTANGAYNSSPVWSPDGRKIAFVADKADGKGIWTMNADGTQQTKLVNSSGYQSDPSFSPAGDQIVFSRYENGASTLMIVNVNGTGLRALTTGIFNDWHPNWGTRGILFSSNRGTNPDERRIWSIQPDGSGLRKVGDIGGSDPVWLPDGRIVLSDAGITSKALSAISIFDPATGTQRVVVDVQGYLTPIDIRPGKPANRINPKSMGKIKVAILSTRTFDATKSVGQSSITFGRTGSENSLVDCSKKFKDVNGDGRPGLTCRFSLRHAGFQAGNTVGVLRFNDTTRGIPYEGRDTITAALEDDPDDFKEED
;
A
#
# COMPACT_ATOMS: atom_id res chain seq x y z
N ALA A 1 8.25 -22.82 9.19
CA ALA A 1 8.36 -22.57 7.74
C ALA A 1 7.12 -21.83 7.16
N ILE A 2 6.16 -21.51 7.99
CA ILE A 2 4.90 -20.79 7.64
C ILE A 2 5.05 -19.27 7.92
N THR A 3 6.18 -18.84 8.45
CA THR A 3 6.36 -17.53 9.09
C THR A 3 6.70 -16.38 8.12
N LEU A 4 7.02 -16.62 6.85
CA LEU A 4 7.57 -15.55 5.99
C LEU A 4 6.53 -14.87 5.07
N TYR A 5 5.43 -15.54 4.74
CA TYR A 5 4.32 -14.90 3.99
C TYR A 5 3.16 -14.47 4.89
N LEU A 6 3.09 -15.04 6.06
CA LEU A 6 2.33 -14.44 7.16
C LEU A 6 2.85 -13.04 7.53
N THR A 7 4.07 -12.66 7.11
CA THR A 7 4.63 -11.34 7.46
C THR A 7 3.96 -10.19 6.71
N VAL A 8 3.45 -10.37 5.49
CA VAL A 8 2.68 -9.29 4.82
C VAL A 8 1.19 -9.37 5.20
N ALA A 9 0.60 -10.55 5.28
CA ALA A 9 -0.76 -10.71 5.80
C ALA A 9 -0.82 -10.66 7.34
N ALA A 10 0.24 -11.07 8.07
CA ALA A 10 0.30 -11.00 9.53
C ALA A 10 0.79 -9.66 10.06
N LEU A 11 1.50 -8.84 9.31
CA LEU A 11 1.64 -7.40 9.62
C LEU A 11 0.31 -6.66 9.51
N LEU A 12 -0.65 -7.19 8.75
CA LEU A 12 -2.01 -6.65 8.66
C LEU A 12 -2.98 -7.31 9.67
N ALA A 13 -2.67 -8.49 10.23
CA ALA A 13 -3.54 -9.25 11.15
C ALA A 13 -3.09 -9.27 12.61
N SER A 14 -1.88 -8.80 12.96
CA SER A 14 -1.35 -8.86 14.33
C SER A 14 -1.61 -7.60 15.18
N SER A 15 -2.61 -6.79 14.82
CA SER A 15 -3.03 -5.65 15.66
C SER A 15 -4.05 -6.00 16.75
N SER A 16 -4.10 -7.24 17.21
CA SER A 16 -4.88 -7.59 18.40
C SER A 16 -4.02 -8.33 19.43
N SER A 17 -3.59 -7.58 20.42
CA SER A 17 -2.95 -7.93 21.70
C SER A 17 -1.42 -7.80 21.73
N HIS A 18 -0.93 -6.65 22.03
CA HIS A 18 0.02 -6.19 23.06
C HIS A 18 0.40 -4.75 22.74
N ALA A 19 0.13 -3.87 23.68
CA ALA A 19 0.52 -2.47 23.62
C ALA A 19 2.06 -2.36 23.65
N SER A 20 2.64 -2.10 22.50
CA SER A 20 3.94 -1.43 22.34
C SER A 20 3.73 -0.35 21.29
N ASP A 21 4.15 0.88 21.61
CA ASP A 21 4.09 2.09 20.77
C ASP A 21 4.86 1.94 19.45
N GLU A 22 4.44 1.04 18.57
CA GLU A 22 4.93 1.02 17.20
C GLU A 22 4.04 1.93 16.35
N LYS A 23 4.60 3.03 15.89
CA LYS A 23 4.02 3.88 14.84
C LYS A 23 3.65 2.99 13.65
N ILE A 24 2.34 2.71 13.49
CA ILE A 24 1.84 2.03 12.30
C ILE A 24 2.05 3.00 11.15
N GLY A 25 3.04 2.71 10.30
CA GLY A 25 3.31 3.51 9.11
C GLY A 25 2.25 3.25 8.03
N VAL A 26 1.88 4.29 7.29
CA VAL A 26 1.10 4.14 6.06
C VAL A 26 1.94 3.39 5.03
N ILE A 27 1.33 2.43 4.32
CA ILE A 27 2.01 1.59 3.33
C ILE A 27 1.38 1.82 1.96
N ALA A 28 2.22 2.08 0.94
CA ALA A 28 1.85 2.02 -0.46
C ALA A 28 2.75 1.01 -1.17
N ASN A 29 2.16 0.00 -1.82
CA ASN A 29 2.89 -1.10 -2.43
C ASN A 29 2.21 -1.66 -3.69
N HIS A 30 2.86 -2.63 -4.34
CA HIS A 30 2.41 -3.30 -5.56
C HIS A 30 2.01 -2.32 -6.67
N PRO A 31 2.90 -1.40 -7.09
CA PRO A 31 2.59 -0.49 -8.17
C PRO A 31 2.49 -1.23 -9.50
N ALA A 32 1.44 -0.95 -10.26
CA ALA A 32 1.27 -1.44 -11.61
C ALA A 32 0.99 -0.26 -12.56
N PRO A 33 1.84 -0.02 -13.58
CA PRO A 33 1.60 1.03 -14.55
C PRO A 33 0.46 0.66 -15.49
N SER A 34 -0.31 1.67 -15.91
CA SER A 34 -1.26 1.51 -17.00
C SER A 34 -0.53 1.17 -18.30
N PRO A 35 -1.17 0.50 -19.29
CA PRO A 35 -0.54 0.18 -20.57
C PRO A 35 -0.05 1.42 -21.33
N SER A 36 -0.71 2.57 -21.13
CA SER A 36 -0.27 3.85 -21.70
C SER A 36 0.96 4.45 -20.99
N GLY A 37 1.32 3.93 -19.81
CA GLY A 37 2.39 4.50 -18.97
C GLY A 37 2.06 5.88 -18.40
N GLN A 38 0.78 6.29 -18.35
CA GLN A 38 0.40 7.60 -17.85
C GLN A 38 -0.09 7.58 -16.40
N GLU A 39 -0.58 6.44 -15.93
CA GLU A 39 -1.12 6.26 -14.59
C GLU A 39 -0.48 5.05 -13.90
N LEU A 40 -0.53 5.04 -12.58
CA LEU A 40 -0.18 3.91 -11.72
C LEU A 40 -1.42 3.52 -10.92
N VAL A 41 -1.71 2.22 -10.84
CA VAL A 41 -2.56 1.65 -9.80
C VAL A 41 -1.67 1.02 -8.74
N PHE A 42 -2.06 1.12 -7.48
CA PHE A 42 -1.31 0.56 -6.35
C PHE A 42 -2.23 0.29 -5.16
N SER A 43 -1.76 -0.47 -4.20
CA SER A 43 -2.45 -0.72 -2.94
C SER A 43 -1.92 0.24 -1.88
N ALA A 44 -2.82 0.89 -1.11
CA ALA A 44 -2.41 1.70 0.03
C ALA A 44 -3.50 1.75 1.11
N ASP A 45 -3.08 1.97 2.35
CA ASP A 45 -3.93 2.03 3.54
C ASP A 45 -4.14 3.47 4.04
N PHE A 46 -4.20 4.45 3.13
CA PHE A 46 -4.32 5.87 3.43
C PHE A 46 -5.51 6.24 4.32
N ASP A 47 -6.62 5.53 4.19
CA ASP A 47 -7.89 5.83 4.86
C ASP A 47 -8.48 4.64 5.62
N GLY A 48 -7.66 3.63 5.93
CA GLY A 48 -8.08 2.43 6.65
C GLY A 48 -7.51 1.16 6.04
N PRO A 49 -8.29 0.11 5.82
CA PRO A 49 -7.81 -1.11 5.16
C PRO A 49 -7.22 -0.83 3.80
N ALA A 50 -6.19 -1.61 3.42
CA ALA A 50 -5.54 -1.46 2.13
C ALA A 50 -6.57 -1.46 1.00
N SER A 51 -6.51 -0.45 0.17
CA SER A 51 -7.45 -0.16 -0.91
C SER A 51 -6.69 0.15 -2.19
N LEU A 52 -7.35 0.03 -3.34
CA LEU A 52 -6.75 0.39 -4.61
C LEU A 52 -6.86 1.89 -4.87
N TRP A 53 -5.74 2.46 -5.27
CA TRP A 53 -5.60 3.87 -5.62
C TRP A 53 -4.98 4.01 -6.99
N ILE A 54 -5.35 5.04 -7.72
CA ILE A 54 -4.71 5.44 -8.98
C ILE A 54 -4.16 6.84 -8.85
N SER A 55 -2.96 7.06 -9.40
CA SER A 55 -2.37 8.40 -9.58
C SER A 55 -1.78 8.54 -10.98
N ALA A 56 -1.56 9.78 -11.43
CA ALA A 56 -0.66 10.03 -12.53
C ALA A 56 0.79 9.72 -12.13
N LEU A 57 1.70 9.57 -13.11
CA LEU A 57 3.12 9.29 -12.83
C LEU A 57 3.83 10.41 -12.05
N ASP A 58 3.29 11.63 -12.03
CA ASP A 58 3.82 12.73 -11.23
C ASP A 58 3.26 12.77 -9.79
N GLY A 59 2.42 11.78 -9.42
CA GLY A 59 1.74 11.70 -8.14
C GLY A 59 0.45 12.53 -8.05
N SER A 60 0.11 13.29 -9.10
CA SER A 60 -1.16 14.01 -9.15
C SER A 60 -2.36 13.13 -9.45
N ARG A 61 -3.57 13.71 -9.36
CA ARG A 61 -4.84 13.02 -9.66
C ARG A 61 -5.06 11.73 -8.87
N LEU A 62 -4.55 11.70 -7.63
CA LEU A 62 -4.75 10.55 -6.74
C LEU A 62 -6.23 10.34 -6.48
N ARG A 63 -6.71 9.11 -6.69
CA ARG A 63 -8.10 8.73 -6.46
C ARG A 63 -8.22 7.28 -6.00
N LYS A 64 -9.14 7.01 -5.11
CA LYS A 64 -9.49 5.65 -4.67
C LYS A 64 -10.42 5.01 -5.70
N ILE A 65 -10.18 3.73 -6.01
CA ILE A 65 -11.01 2.95 -6.93
C ILE A 65 -11.57 1.66 -6.31
N SER A 66 -11.10 1.25 -5.13
CA SER A 66 -11.75 0.15 -4.42
C SER A 66 -13.23 0.45 -4.22
N PRO A 67 -14.11 -0.53 -4.46
CA PRO A 67 -15.52 -0.38 -4.15
C PRO A 67 -15.72 -0.04 -2.67
N PRO A 68 -16.73 0.77 -2.30
CA PRO A 68 -17.06 0.99 -0.91
C PRO A 68 -17.40 -0.36 -0.27
N SER A 69 -16.73 -0.67 0.85
CA SER A 69 -17.01 -1.89 1.62
C SER A 69 -18.43 -1.83 2.16
N SER A 70 -19.29 -2.72 1.69
CA SER A 70 -20.71 -2.80 2.14
C SER A 70 -20.88 -3.59 3.43
N THR A 71 -19.81 -4.14 4.00
CA THR A 71 -19.86 -5.01 5.18
C THR A 71 -18.97 -4.48 6.30
N ALA A 72 -19.35 -4.78 7.54
CA ALA A 72 -18.59 -4.48 8.76
C ALA A 72 -17.21 -5.18 8.85
N SER A 73 -16.85 -5.99 7.86
CA SER A 73 -15.53 -6.60 7.68
C SER A 73 -14.82 -5.84 6.57
N ALA A 74 -13.86 -5.03 6.94
CA ALA A 74 -13.02 -4.34 5.99
C ALA A 74 -12.17 -5.36 5.21
N ASN A 75 -12.34 -5.40 3.90
CA ASN A 75 -11.46 -6.17 3.03
C ASN A 75 -10.20 -5.37 2.72
N HIS A 76 -9.10 -6.09 2.50
CA HIS A 76 -7.88 -5.50 1.96
C HIS A 76 -7.78 -5.82 0.47
N ASP A 77 -7.81 -4.78 -0.36
CA ASP A 77 -7.66 -4.90 -1.80
C ASP A 77 -6.19 -4.64 -2.17
N VAL A 78 -5.54 -5.66 -2.73
CA VAL A 78 -4.08 -5.66 -2.92
C VAL A 78 -3.67 -6.26 -4.27
N ALA A 79 -2.40 -6.07 -4.63
CA ALA A 79 -1.75 -6.62 -5.82
C ALA A 79 -2.54 -6.34 -7.13
N PRO A 80 -2.80 -5.07 -7.45
CA PRO A 80 -3.54 -4.74 -8.67
C PRO A 80 -2.71 -4.96 -9.93
N ALA A 81 -3.40 -5.31 -11.04
CA ALA A 81 -2.81 -5.44 -12.37
C ALA A 81 -3.78 -4.90 -13.43
N TRP A 82 -3.29 -4.04 -14.31
CA TRP A 82 -4.06 -3.52 -15.45
C TRP A 82 -4.27 -4.57 -16.53
N SER A 83 -5.46 -4.60 -17.11
CA SER A 83 -5.67 -5.27 -18.39
C SER A 83 -4.90 -4.56 -19.51
N PRO A 84 -4.43 -5.28 -20.56
CA PRO A 84 -3.61 -4.68 -21.61
C PRO A 84 -4.33 -3.59 -22.44
N ASP A 85 -5.66 -3.57 -22.44
CA ASP A 85 -6.46 -2.52 -23.05
C ASP A 85 -6.71 -1.29 -22.14
N GLY A 86 -6.24 -1.35 -20.88
CA GLY A 86 -6.38 -0.28 -19.89
C GLY A 86 -7.78 -0.05 -19.34
N ARG A 87 -8.72 -0.97 -19.59
CA ARG A 87 -10.11 -0.80 -19.15
C ARG A 87 -10.41 -1.40 -17.79
N LEU A 88 -9.74 -2.48 -17.45
CA LEU A 88 -9.96 -3.25 -16.23
C LEU A 88 -8.71 -3.32 -15.36
N ILE A 89 -8.93 -3.51 -14.07
CA ILE A 89 -7.90 -3.79 -13.08
C ILE A 89 -8.30 -5.07 -12.35
N ALA A 90 -7.46 -6.10 -12.42
CA ALA A 90 -7.57 -7.29 -11.59
C ALA A 90 -6.88 -7.04 -10.26
N TYR A 91 -7.39 -7.61 -9.17
CA TYR A 91 -6.82 -7.46 -7.84
C TYR A 91 -7.22 -8.62 -6.92
N ALA A 92 -6.53 -8.79 -5.81
CA ALA A 92 -6.93 -9.70 -4.75
C ALA A 92 -7.66 -8.94 -3.64
N SER A 93 -8.83 -9.43 -3.24
CA SER A 93 -9.59 -8.90 -2.10
C SER A 93 -9.55 -9.90 -0.96
N ILE A 94 -8.86 -9.55 0.12
CA ILE A 94 -8.59 -10.40 1.29
C ILE A 94 -9.62 -10.07 2.37
N VAL A 95 -10.30 -11.07 2.87
CA VAL A 95 -11.25 -10.92 3.97
C VAL A 95 -10.51 -11.00 5.30
N SER A 96 -10.50 -9.89 6.06
CA SER A 96 -9.68 -9.70 7.27
C SER A 96 -9.82 -10.77 8.38
N LYS A 97 -10.85 -11.62 8.34
CA LYS A 97 -11.12 -12.62 9.39
C LYS A 97 -10.99 -14.07 8.94
N SER A 98 -10.78 -14.36 7.67
CA SER A 98 -10.97 -15.70 7.13
C SER A 98 -9.79 -16.26 6.38
N GLU A 99 -8.59 -15.70 6.43
CA GLU A 99 -7.42 -16.17 5.67
C GLU A 99 -7.72 -16.56 4.19
N THR A 100 -8.86 -16.14 3.67
CA THR A 100 -9.31 -16.38 2.29
C THR A 100 -9.25 -15.09 1.51
N SER A 101 -9.00 -15.20 0.21
CA SER A 101 -9.07 -14.08 -0.71
C SER A 101 -9.57 -14.52 -2.06
N ASP A 102 -10.20 -13.59 -2.77
CA ASP A 102 -10.67 -13.84 -4.11
C ASP A 102 -10.07 -12.84 -5.11
N ILE A 103 -9.93 -13.29 -6.35
CA ILE A 103 -9.57 -12.42 -7.45
C ILE A 103 -10.84 -11.72 -7.95
N TRP A 104 -10.75 -10.43 -8.08
CA TRP A 104 -11.78 -9.54 -8.60
C TRP A 104 -11.24 -8.75 -9.78
N VAL A 105 -12.14 -8.23 -10.58
CA VAL A 105 -11.86 -7.19 -11.58
C VAL A 105 -12.78 -6.00 -11.35
N VAL A 106 -12.29 -4.81 -11.66
CA VAL A 106 -13.04 -3.56 -11.59
C VAL A 106 -12.67 -2.69 -12.78
N GLN A 107 -13.57 -1.85 -13.26
CA GLN A 107 -13.21 -0.85 -14.26
C GLN A 107 -12.21 0.16 -13.69
N ALA A 108 -11.37 0.74 -14.55
CA ALA A 108 -10.36 1.72 -14.16
C ALA A 108 -10.93 2.97 -13.44
N ASN A 109 -12.22 3.23 -13.59
CA ASN A 109 -12.95 4.28 -12.87
C ASN A 109 -13.55 3.83 -11.53
N GLY A 110 -13.35 2.56 -11.12
CA GLY A 110 -13.86 1.98 -9.89
C GLY A 110 -15.29 1.38 -10.02
N ALA A 111 -15.90 1.42 -11.21
CA ALA A 111 -17.24 0.89 -11.43
C ALA A 111 -17.26 -0.62 -11.73
N TYR A 112 -18.40 -1.26 -11.51
CA TYR A 112 -18.70 -2.64 -11.87
C TYR A 112 -17.69 -3.67 -11.36
N PRO A 113 -17.47 -3.77 -10.04
CA PRO A 113 -16.64 -4.83 -9.48
C PRO A 113 -17.25 -6.20 -9.75
N LEU A 114 -16.45 -7.13 -10.26
CA LEU A 114 -16.85 -8.49 -10.56
C LEU A 114 -15.90 -9.49 -9.91
N LYS A 115 -16.43 -10.42 -9.15
CA LYS A 115 -15.69 -11.50 -8.51
C LYS A 115 -15.43 -12.62 -9.53
N LEU A 116 -14.15 -12.99 -9.72
CA LEU A 116 -13.75 -14.04 -10.66
C LEU A 116 -13.52 -15.40 -9.99
N THR A 117 -13.15 -15.42 -8.70
CA THR A 117 -12.97 -16.67 -7.95
C THR A 117 -13.92 -16.71 -6.74
N ALA A 118 -14.42 -17.89 -6.39
CA ALA A 118 -15.32 -18.10 -5.24
C ALA A 118 -15.11 -19.53 -4.67
N ASN A 119 -13.85 -19.91 -4.49
CA ASN A 119 -13.47 -21.29 -4.15
C ASN A 119 -13.13 -21.48 -2.67
N GLY A 120 -13.28 -20.44 -1.82
CA GLY A 120 -12.96 -20.49 -0.39
C GLY A 120 -11.47 -20.63 -0.09
N ALA A 121 -10.59 -20.46 -1.08
CA ALA A 121 -9.15 -20.56 -0.95
C ALA A 121 -8.51 -19.16 -0.85
N TYR A 122 -7.21 -19.13 -0.57
CA TYR A 122 -6.41 -17.91 -0.71
C TYR A 122 -5.99 -17.76 -2.18
N ASN A 123 -6.44 -16.69 -2.85
CA ASN A 123 -6.11 -16.35 -4.22
C ASN A 123 -5.45 -14.96 -4.24
N SER A 124 -4.30 -14.80 -4.92
CA SER A 124 -3.55 -13.53 -4.91
C SER A 124 -2.75 -13.28 -6.20
N SER A 125 -2.12 -12.11 -6.26
CA SER A 125 -1.17 -11.72 -7.32
C SER A 125 -1.67 -11.98 -8.74
N PRO A 126 -2.86 -11.50 -9.13
CA PRO A 126 -3.36 -11.68 -10.48
C PRO A 126 -2.53 -10.87 -11.48
N VAL A 127 -2.29 -11.44 -12.67
CA VAL A 127 -1.63 -10.76 -13.79
C VAL A 127 -2.30 -11.15 -15.11
N TRP A 128 -2.55 -10.16 -15.98
CA TRP A 128 -3.14 -10.39 -17.29
C TRP A 128 -2.13 -10.91 -18.31
N SER A 129 -2.56 -11.81 -19.17
CA SER A 129 -1.80 -12.12 -20.39
C SER A 129 -1.77 -10.90 -21.33
N PRO A 130 -0.71 -10.72 -22.13
CA PRO A 130 -0.61 -9.56 -23.04
C PRO A 130 -1.75 -9.42 -24.05
N ASP A 131 -2.42 -10.51 -24.39
CA ASP A 131 -3.59 -10.51 -25.28
C ASP A 131 -4.92 -10.26 -24.55
N GLY A 132 -4.88 -10.12 -23.21
CA GLY A 132 -6.05 -9.87 -22.37
C GLY A 132 -7.03 -11.05 -22.22
N ARG A 133 -6.70 -12.24 -22.72
CA ARG A 133 -7.61 -13.38 -22.71
C ARG A 133 -7.53 -14.23 -21.45
N LYS A 134 -6.40 -14.18 -20.75
CA LYS A 134 -6.14 -14.98 -19.54
C LYS A 134 -5.65 -14.13 -18.39
N ILE A 135 -5.84 -14.67 -17.18
CA ILE A 135 -5.26 -14.17 -15.94
C ILE A 135 -4.48 -15.33 -15.32
N ALA A 136 -3.19 -15.11 -14.99
CA ALA A 136 -2.46 -15.98 -14.11
C ALA A 136 -2.54 -15.43 -12.68
N PHE A 137 -2.60 -16.31 -11.69
CA PHE A 137 -2.72 -15.95 -10.29
C PHE A 137 -2.15 -17.04 -9.38
N VAL A 138 -1.90 -16.70 -8.14
CA VAL A 138 -1.55 -17.66 -7.08
C VAL A 138 -2.84 -18.18 -6.47
N ALA A 139 -2.95 -19.49 -6.25
CA ALA A 139 -4.03 -20.07 -5.47
C ALA A 139 -3.53 -21.16 -4.52
N ASP A 140 -4.15 -21.20 -3.33
CA ASP A 140 -3.94 -22.26 -2.33
C ASP A 140 -5.21 -23.12 -2.26
N LYS A 141 -5.36 -24.01 -3.23
CA LYS A 141 -6.52 -24.93 -3.33
C LYS A 141 -6.17 -26.31 -2.79
N ALA A 142 -7.18 -27.19 -2.70
CA ALA A 142 -7.00 -28.58 -2.28
C ALA A 142 -5.93 -29.34 -3.10
N ASP A 143 -5.78 -28.96 -4.41
CA ASP A 143 -4.74 -29.50 -5.29
C ASP A 143 -3.34 -28.91 -5.01
N GLY A 144 -3.18 -28.13 -3.95
CA GLY A 144 -1.95 -27.49 -3.48
C GLY A 144 -1.76 -26.07 -4.00
N LYS A 145 -0.89 -25.35 -3.28
CA LYS A 145 -0.44 -24.00 -3.64
C LYS A 145 0.27 -23.99 -4.97
N GLY A 146 0.10 -22.91 -5.74
CA GLY A 146 0.84 -22.78 -6.97
C GLY A 146 0.29 -21.69 -7.89
N ILE A 147 0.92 -21.63 -9.07
CA ILE A 147 0.46 -20.75 -10.15
C ILE A 147 -0.69 -21.42 -10.89
N TRP A 148 -1.77 -20.69 -11.03
CA TRP A 148 -2.98 -21.06 -11.75
C TRP A 148 -3.22 -20.10 -12.90
N THR A 149 -3.96 -20.54 -13.89
CA THR A 149 -4.47 -19.69 -14.97
C THR A 149 -5.99 -19.83 -15.08
N MET A 150 -6.65 -18.79 -15.55
CA MET A 150 -8.06 -18.77 -15.88
C MET A 150 -8.32 -17.91 -17.12
N ASN A 151 -9.48 -18.03 -17.74
CA ASN A 151 -9.92 -17.05 -18.72
C ASN A 151 -10.20 -15.69 -18.04
N ALA A 152 -10.20 -14.62 -18.82
CA ALA A 152 -10.47 -13.26 -18.34
C ALA A 152 -11.83 -13.11 -17.64
N ASP A 153 -12.78 -13.97 -17.92
CA ASP A 153 -14.11 -14.03 -17.30
C ASP A 153 -14.18 -14.91 -16.03
N GLY A 154 -13.04 -15.45 -15.57
CA GLY A 154 -12.94 -16.30 -14.39
C GLY A 154 -13.19 -17.79 -14.65
N THR A 155 -13.53 -18.19 -15.87
CA THR A 155 -13.76 -19.60 -16.25
C THR A 155 -12.45 -20.36 -16.51
N GLN A 156 -12.53 -21.68 -16.63
CA GLN A 156 -11.40 -22.58 -16.95
C GLN A 156 -10.19 -22.42 -16.03
N GLN A 157 -10.42 -22.35 -14.72
CA GLN A 157 -9.35 -22.29 -13.74
C GLN A 157 -8.55 -23.60 -13.74
N THR A 158 -7.26 -23.51 -14.07
CA THR A 158 -6.37 -24.67 -14.20
C THR A 158 -5.04 -24.40 -13.51
N LYS A 159 -4.53 -25.37 -12.75
CA LYS A 159 -3.18 -25.30 -12.16
C LYS A 159 -2.15 -25.40 -13.29
N LEU A 160 -1.29 -24.40 -13.39
CA LEU A 160 -0.27 -24.36 -14.44
C LEU A 160 0.98 -25.16 -14.09
N VAL A 161 1.42 -25.07 -12.82
CA VAL A 161 2.66 -25.71 -12.37
C VAL A 161 2.36 -26.71 -11.28
N ASN A 162 2.79 -27.95 -11.49
CA ASN A 162 2.71 -29.03 -10.51
C ASN A 162 4.13 -29.33 -9.99
N SER A 163 4.63 -28.50 -9.08
CA SER A 163 5.95 -28.68 -8.46
C SER A 163 5.87 -28.39 -6.96
N SER A 164 6.85 -28.89 -6.20
CA SER A 164 7.03 -28.56 -4.79
C SER A 164 7.38 -27.09 -4.56
N GLY A 165 7.29 -26.66 -3.31
CA GLY A 165 7.60 -25.30 -2.89
C GLY A 165 6.42 -24.33 -3.01
N TYR A 166 6.57 -23.18 -2.36
CA TYR A 166 5.59 -22.10 -2.42
C TYR A 166 5.87 -21.21 -3.64
N GLN A 167 4.88 -21.02 -4.51
CA GLN A 167 4.99 -20.26 -5.74
C GLN A 167 4.25 -18.92 -5.59
N SER A 168 4.82 -17.83 -6.10
CA SER A 168 4.26 -16.49 -6.00
C SER A 168 4.65 -15.61 -7.19
N ASP A 169 3.96 -14.49 -7.30
CA ASP A 169 4.29 -13.35 -8.16
C ASP A 169 4.51 -13.73 -9.63
N PRO A 170 3.50 -14.30 -10.32
CA PRO A 170 3.62 -14.62 -11.71
C PRO A 170 3.73 -13.35 -12.58
N SER A 171 4.49 -13.43 -13.68
CA SER A 171 4.55 -12.39 -14.70
C SER A 171 4.68 -13.03 -16.09
N PHE A 172 3.79 -12.65 -17.01
CA PHE A 172 3.86 -13.13 -18.40
C PHE A 172 5.05 -12.56 -19.15
N SER A 173 5.61 -13.35 -20.06
CA SER A 173 6.50 -12.84 -21.10
C SER A 173 5.75 -11.84 -21.99
N PRO A 174 6.44 -10.86 -22.61
CA PRO A 174 5.81 -9.94 -23.56
C PRO A 174 5.09 -10.63 -24.74
N ALA A 175 5.55 -11.82 -25.13
CA ALA A 175 4.92 -12.65 -26.16
C ALA A 175 3.69 -13.42 -25.64
N GLY A 176 3.53 -13.54 -24.33
CA GLY A 176 2.43 -14.26 -23.70
C GLY A 176 2.56 -15.79 -23.72
N ASP A 177 3.70 -16.33 -24.11
CA ASP A 177 3.96 -17.76 -24.28
C ASP A 177 4.62 -18.42 -23.05
N GLN A 178 5.19 -17.61 -22.16
CA GLN A 178 5.85 -18.05 -20.93
C GLN A 178 5.42 -17.21 -19.72
N ILE A 179 5.65 -17.76 -18.53
CA ILE A 179 5.46 -17.11 -17.24
C ILE A 179 6.72 -17.28 -16.41
N VAL A 180 7.24 -16.18 -15.86
CA VAL A 180 8.22 -16.17 -14.79
C VAL A 180 7.51 -16.05 -13.45
N PHE A 181 8.00 -16.69 -12.40
CA PHE A 181 7.46 -16.64 -11.05
C PHE A 181 8.52 -16.93 -10.00
N SER A 182 8.29 -16.56 -8.76
CA SER A 182 9.14 -16.90 -7.63
C SER A 182 8.72 -18.25 -7.03
N ARG A 183 9.69 -19.11 -6.70
CA ARG A 183 9.46 -20.37 -5.96
C ARG A 183 10.32 -20.40 -4.72
N TYR A 184 9.68 -20.40 -3.54
CA TYR A 184 10.34 -20.58 -2.26
C TYR A 184 10.39 -22.04 -1.88
N GLU A 185 11.61 -22.56 -1.69
CA GLU A 185 11.86 -23.94 -1.30
C GLU A 185 13.20 -24.04 -0.55
N ASN A 186 13.28 -24.85 0.48
CA ASN A 186 14.51 -25.08 1.26
C ASN A 186 15.19 -23.82 1.80
N GLY A 187 14.42 -22.80 2.15
CA GLY A 187 14.94 -21.56 2.75
C GLY A 187 15.39 -20.48 1.75
N ALA A 188 15.28 -20.73 0.46
CA ALA A 188 15.62 -19.76 -0.59
C ALA A 188 14.47 -19.57 -1.59
N SER A 189 14.43 -18.41 -2.21
CA SER A 189 13.48 -18.10 -3.29
C SER A 189 14.21 -18.00 -4.62
N THR A 190 13.78 -18.79 -5.60
CA THR A 190 14.38 -18.91 -6.94
C THR A 190 13.38 -18.45 -7.98
N LEU A 191 13.82 -17.72 -8.99
CA LEU A 191 12.99 -17.44 -10.16
C LEU A 191 12.91 -18.66 -11.06
N MET A 192 11.68 -18.99 -11.45
CA MET A 192 11.36 -20.10 -12.34
C MET A 192 10.70 -19.57 -13.61
N ILE A 193 10.90 -20.25 -14.73
CA ILE A 193 10.17 -20.01 -15.98
C ILE A 193 9.43 -21.28 -16.38
N VAL A 194 8.24 -21.11 -16.93
CA VAL A 194 7.39 -22.18 -17.48
C VAL A 194 6.66 -21.68 -18.72
N ASN A 195 6.40 -22.54 -19.68
CA ASN A 195 5.52 -22.24 -20.80
C ASN A 195 4.05 -22.16 -20.30
N VAL A 196 3.20 -21.36 -20.95
CA VAL A 196 1.78 -21.18 -20.57
C VAL A 196 0.93 -22.46 -20.69
N ASN A 197 1.47 -23.51 -21.32
CA ASN A 197 0.85 -24.84 -21.35
C ASN A 197 1.37 -25.77 -20.22
N GLY A 198 2.18 -25.27 -19.29
CA GLY A 198 2.72 -26.01 -18.15
C GLY A 198 4.00 -26.81 -18.46
N THR A 199 4.49 -26.81 -19.68
CA THR A 199 5.74 -27.51 -20.07
C THR A 199 6.97 -26.63 -19.87
N GLY A 200 8.18 -27.20 -19.97
CA GLY A 200 9.42 -26.43 -19.97
C GLY A 200 9.76 -25.75 -18.65
N LEU A 201 9.24 -26.23 -17.53
CA LEU A 201 9.58 -25.69 -16.22
C LEU A 201 11.09 -25.79 -15.97
N ARG A 202 11.73 -24.66 -15.69
CA ARG A 202 13.15 -24.56 -15.36
C ARG A 202 13.46 -23.44 -14.40
N ALA A 203 14.56 -23.55 -13.67
CA ALA A 203 15.08 -22.46 -12.88
C ALA A 203 15.73 -21.40 -13.80
N LEU A 204 15.47 -20.13 -13.51
CA LEU A 204 16.12 -19.00 -14.14
C LEU A 204 17.29 -18.50 -13.30
N THR A 205 17.12 -18.45 -11.98
CA THR A 205 18.18 -18.10 -11.04
C THR A 205 18.53 -19.30 -10.17
N THR A 206 19.73 -19.29 -9.58
CA THR A 206 20.25 -20.35 -8.71
C THR A 206 20.98 -19.74 -7.52
N GLY A 207 21.18 -20.53 -6.48
CA GLY A 207 21.94 -20.13 -5.30
C GLY A 207 21.11 -20.06 -4.02
N ILE A 208 21.70 -19.44 -3.00
CA ILE A 208 21.15 -19.33 -1.64
C ILE A 208 20.41 -18.01 -1.42
N PHE A 209 20.27 -17.23 -2.47
CA PHE A 209 19.63 -15.91 -2.40
C PHE A 209 18.11 -16.03 -2.47
N ASN A 210 17.48 -14.97 -2.07
CA ASN A 210 16.04 -14.83 -2.22
C ASN A 210 15.74 -13.85 -3.36
N ASP A 211 15.16 -14.35 -4.43
CA ASP A 211 14.75 -13.62 -5.61
C ASP A 211 13.22 -13.57 -5.66
N TRP A 212 12.64 -12.37 -5.63
CA TRP A 212 11.19 -12.16 -5.53
C TRP A 212 10.67 -11.14 -6.54
N HIS A 213 9.35 -11.11 -6.70
CA HIS A 213 8.59 -10.14 -7.48
C HIS A 213 9.15 -9.94 -8.89
N PRO A 214 9.28 -11.00 -9.70
CA PRO A 214 9.75 -10.86 -11.07
C PRO A 214 8.73 -10.09 -11.91
N ASN A 215 9.22 -9.19 -12.76
CA ASN A 215 8.43 -8.52 -13.77
C ASN A 215 9.12 -8.67 -15.15
N TRP A 216 8.44 -9.29 -16.09
CA TRP A 216 8.96 -9.58 -17.41
C TRP A 216 8.55 -8.52 -18.42
N GLY A 217 9.44 -7.60 -18.72
CA GLY A 217 9.26 -6.59 -19.77
C GLY A 217 10.09 -6.91 -21.04
N THR A 218 9.94 -6.06 -22.03
CA THR A 218 10.66 -6.19 -23.32
C THR A 218 12.19 -6.05 -23.18
N ARG A 219 12.67 -5.49 -22.07
CA ARG A 219 14.10 -5.27 -21.77
C ARG A 219 14.71 -6.37 -20.91
N GLY A 220 13.95 -7.42 -20.59
CA GLY A 220 14.34 -8.50 -19.69
C GLY A 220 13.48 -8.54 -18.43
N ILE A 221 13.88 -9.37 -17.49
CA ILE A 221 13.17 -9.63 -16.25
C ILE A 221 13.79 -8.80 -15.13
N LEU A 222 13.01 -7.93 -14.50
CA LEU A 222 13.35 -7.28 -13.24
C LEU A 222 12.96 -8.17 -12.07
N PHE A 223 13.64 -8.06 -10.96
CA PHE A 223 13.28 -8.72 -9.72
C PHE A 223 13.96 -8.07 -8.51
N SER A 224 13.40 -8.30 -7.34
CA SER A 224 14.02 -7.92 -6.07
C SER A 224 14.89 -9.05 -5.56
N SER A 225 16.07 -8.75 -5.03
CA SER A 225 16.96 -9.77 -4.48
C SER A 225 17.79 -9.24 -3.31
N ASN A 226 18.12 -10.14 -2.40
CA ASN A 226 19.09 -9.90 -1.34
C ASN A 226 20.52 -10.28 -1.74
N ARG A 227 20.80 -10.41 -3.03
CA ARG A 227 22.14 -10.60 -3.58
C ARG A 227 22.99 -9.37 -3.28
N GLY A 228 23.99 -9.49 -2.45
CA GLY A 228 24.85 -8.37 -2.10
C GLY A 228 25.65 -8.64 -0.84
N THR A 229 26.30 -7.60 -0.31
CA THR A 229 27.12 -7.67 0.88
C THR A 229 26.30 -7.67 2.18
N ASN A 230 25.06 -7.17 2.11
CA ASN A 230 24.14 -7.16 3.25
C ASN A 230 22.87 -7.97 2.90
N PRO A 231 22.66 -9.15 3.51
CA PRO A 231 21.51 -10.01 3.21
C PRO A 231 20.15 -9.42 3.65
N ASP A 232 20.17 -8.40 4.50
CA ASP A 232 18.94 -7.71 4.95
C ASP A 232 18.48 -6.63 3.96
N GLU A 233 19.33 -6.29 2.98
CA GLU A 233 19.02 -5.30 1.96
C GLU A 233 18.44 -5.94 0.71
N ARG A 234 17.30 -5.43 0.26
CA ARG A 234 16.72 -5.78 -1.04
C ARG A 234 17.15 -4.77 -2.08
N ARG A 235 17.67 -5.27 -3.20
CA ARG A 235 18.09 -4.45 -4.34
C ARG A 235 17.38 -4.93 -5.62
N ILE A 236 17.27 -4.04 -6.59
CA ILE A 236 16.68 -4.39 -7.87
C ILE A 236 17.74 -4.95 -8.80
N TRP A 237 17.43 -6.08 -9.41
CA TRP A 237 18.27 -6.80 -10.35
C TRP A 237 17.55 -7.02 -11.67
N SER A 238 18.31 -7.25 -12.71
CA SER A 238 17.78 -7.67 -14.02
C SER A 238 18.51 -8.89 -14.54
N ILE A 239 17.80 -9.71 -15.34
CA ILE A 239 18.32 -10.91 -15.99
C ILE A 239 17.57 -11.11 -17.31
N GLN A 240 18.24 -11.72 -18.30
CA GLN A 240 17.59 -12.13 -19.54
C GLN A 240 16.85 -13.47 -19.36
N PRO A 241 15.84 -13.77 -20.16
CA PRO A 241 15.06 -15.01 -20.03
C PRO A 241 15.90 -16.28 -20.27
N ASP A 242 17.04 -16.20 -20.93
CA ASP A 242 17.99 -17.30 -21.09
C ASP A 242 18.94 -17.50 -19.89
N GLY A 243 18.84 -16.62 -18.87
CA GLY A 243 19.70 -16.63 -17.68
C GLY A 243 20.96 -15.78 -17.81
N SER A 244 21.22 -15.19 -18.97
CA SER A 244 22.36 -14.29 -19.16
C SER A 244 22.10 -12.88 -18.62
N GLY A 245 23.15 -12.07 -18.56
CA GLY A 245 23.04 -10.64 -18.24
C GLY A 245 22.55 -10.32 -16.81
N LEU A 246 22.73 -11.24 -15.86
CA LEU A 246 22.42 -10.99 -14.46
C LEU A 246 23.22 -9.79 -13.93
N ARG A 247 22.53 -8.72 -13.53
CA ARG A 247 23.18 -7.51 -13.02
C ARG A 247 22.29 -6.75 -12.06
N LYS A 248 22.90 -6.00 -11.15
CA LYS A 248 22.21 -5.01 -10.32
C LYS A 248 21.77 -3.81 -11.18
N VAL A 249 20.57 -3.29 -10.92
CA VAL A 249 20.03 -2.12 -11.63
C VAL A 249 20.23 -0.90 -10.75
N GLY A 250 21.30 -0.16 -11.01
CA GLY A 250 21.66 0.99 -10.18
C GLY A 250 21.97 0.62 -8.73
N ASP A 251 21.94 1.59 -7.83
CA ASP A 251 22.06 1.39 -6.39
C ASP A 251 20.74 1.70 -5.68
N ILE A 252 19.66 1.10 -6.18
CA ILE A 252 18.31 1.30 -5.66
C ILE A 252 17.86 0.10 -4.83
N GLY A 253 17.31 0.40 -3.65
CA GLY A 253 16.62 -0.58 -2.81
C GLY A 253 15.13 -0.58 -3.10
N GLY A 254 14.46 -1.69 -2.78
CA GLY A 254 13.02 -1.76 -2.88
C GLY A 254 12.49 -3.13 -3.29
N SER A 255 11.19 -3.18 -3.52
CA SER A 255 10.44 -4.37 -3.96
C SER A 255 9.48 -4.05 -5.10
N ASP A 256 8.86 -5.07 -5.64
CA ASP A 256 7.84 -4.98 -6.70
C ASP A 256 8.26 -4.13 -7.91
N PRO A 257 9.46 -4.36 -8.51
CA PRO A 257 9.90 -3.55 -9.64
C PRO A 257 9.10 -3.86 -10.89
N VAL A 258 8.61 -2.84 -11.60
CA VAL A 258 7.84 -2.99 -12.84
C VAL A 258 8.40 -2.05 -13.91
N TRP A 259 8.60 -2.58 -15.14
CA TRP A 259 8.97 -1.75 -16.28
C TRP A 259 7.84 -0.80 -16.67
N LEU A 260 8.17 0.47 -16.85
CA LEU A 260 7.34 1.41 -17.61
C LEU A 260 7.57 1.22 -19.10
N PRO A 261 6.60 1.56 -19.97
CA PRO A 261 6.77 1.44 -21.43
C PRO A 261 7.97 2.23 -21.99
N ASP A 262 8.36 3.32 -21.36
CA ASP A 262 9.50 4.15 -21.75
C ASP A 262 10.86 3.61 -21.25
N GLY A 263 10.87 2.57 -20.44
CA GLY A 263 12.07 1.92 -19.91
C GLY A 263 12.54 2.41 -18.56
N ARG A 264 11.79 3.31 -17.91
CA ARG A 264 11.95 3.58 -16.49
C ARG A 264 11.36 2.43 -15.68
N ILE A 265 11.63 2.43 -14.39
CA ILE A 265 11.18 1.38 -13.45
C ILE A 265 10.38 2.05 -12.35
N VAL A 266 9.16 1.56 -12.11
CA VAL A 266 8.41 1.86 -10.90
C VAL A 266 8.64 0.76 -9.88
N LEU A 267 8.73 1.10 -8.60
CA LEU A 267 8.98 0.16 -7.49
C LEU A 267 8.35 0.64 -6.20
N SER A 268 8.10 -0.29 -5.30
CA SER A 268 7.80 0.00 -3.90
C SER A 268 9.13 0.26 -3.18
N ASP A 269 9.32 1.48 -2.71
CA ASP A 269 10.47 1.86 -1.91
C ASP A 269 10.21 1.46 -0.45
N ALA A 270 10.39 0.18 -0.15
CA ALA A 270 10.48 -0.26 1.24
C ALA A 270 11.84 0.22 1.74
N GLY A 271 11.85 1.29 2.53
CA GLY A 271 13.09 1.85 3.08
C GLY A 271 14.03 0.75 3.58
N ILE A 272 15.30 0.95 3.34
CA ILE A 272 16.42 0.03 3.63
C ILE A 272 16.47 -0.37 5.12
N THR A 273 15.70 0.28 5.98
CA THR A 273 15.60 -0.03 7.40
C THR A 273 14.16 -0.39 7.79
N SER A 274 14.00 -1.38 8.65
CA SER A 274 12.75 -1.95 9.16
C SER A 274 11.74 -0.97 9.81
N LYS A 275 11.94 0.33 9.66
CA LYS A 275 11.09 1.43 10.18
C LYS A 275 10.56 2.37 9.09
N ALA A 276 10.78 2.08 7.82
CA ALA A 276 10.42 3.01 6.76
C ALA A 276 9.01 2.73 6.23
N LEU A 277 8.27 3.80 6.11
CA LEU A 277 7.03 3.89 5.37
C LEU A 277 7.29 3.51 3.91
N SER A 278 6.48 2.66 3.33
CA SER A 278 6.64 2.23 1.94
C SER A 278 6.11 3.32 1.00
N ALA A 279 6.98 3.89 0.19
CA ALA A 279 6.65 4.85 -0.87
C ALA A 279 6.65 4.16 -2.24
N ILE A 280 6.08 4.81 -3.26
CA ILE A 280 6.24 4.38 -4.65
C ILE A 280 7.17 5.37 -5.34
N SER A 281 8.22 4.83 -5.95
CA SER A 281 9.24 5.60 -6.66
C SER A 281 9.35 5.19 -8.12
N ILE A 282 9.83 6.12 -8.95
CA ILE A 282 10.26 5.85 -10.32
C ILE A 282 11.77 6.07 -10.40
N PHE A 283 12.45 5.07 -10.93
CA PHE A 283 13.88 5.10 -11.23
C PHE A 283 14.12 5.13 -12.74
N ASP A 284 15.01 5.99 -13.18
CA ASP A 284 15.46 6.05 -14.56
C ASP A 284 16.85 5.43 -14.68
N PRO A 285 16.97 4.23 -15.30
CA PRO A 285 18.26 3.56 -15.46
C PRO A 285 19.22 4.31 -16.39
N ALA A 286 18.72 5.19 -17.27
CA ALA A 286 19.55 5.92 -18.22
C ALA A 286 20.30 7.09 -17.54
N THR A 287 19.66 7.73 -16.56
CA THR A 287 20.22 8.87 -15.83
C THR A 287 20.70 8.52 -14.42
N GLY A 288 20.32 7.36 -13.90
CA GLY A 288 20.55 6.95 -12.51
C GLY A 288 19.73 7.74 -11.49
N THR A 289 18.71 8.47 -11.93
CA THR A 289 17.88 9.31 -11.04
C THR A 289 16.67 8.53 -10.52
N GLN A 290 16.36 8.74 -9.24
CA GLN A 290 15.15 8.22 -8.60
C GLN A 290 14.31 9.38 -8.10
N ARG A 291 12.99 9.30 -8.26
CA ARG A 291 12.04 10.25 -7.68
C ARG A 291 10.86 9.52 -7.05
N VAL A 292 10.40 10.02 -5.91
CA VAL A 292 9.19 9.55 -5.27
C VAL A 292 7.97 10.06 -6.04
N VAL A 293 7.02 9.17 -6.31
CA VAL A 293 5.73 9.46 -6.97
C VAL A 293 4.63 9.53 -5.94
N VAL A 294 4.59 8.53 -5.06
CA VAL A 294 3.64 8.47 -3.96
C VAL A 294 4.47 8.45 -2.68
N ASP A 295 4.54 9.60 -2.03
CA ASP A 295 5.25 9.75 -0.77
C ASP A 295 4.25 9.58 0.38
N VAL A 296 4.27 8.43 1.00
CA VAL A 296 3.41 8.17 2.16
C VAL A 296 3.78 9.03 3.37
N GLN A 297 5.01 9.54 3.44
CA GLN A 297 5.39 10.53 4.45
C GLN A 297 4.75 11.90 4.15
N GLY A 298 4.53 12.21 2.88
CA GLY A 298 3.83 13.42 2.45
C GLY A 298 2.34 13.44 2.81
N TYR A 299 1.74 12.29 3.10
CA TYR A 299 0.35 12.16 3.56
C TYR A 299 0.21 12.16 5.09
N LEU A 300 1.32 12.08 5.81
CA LEU A 300 1.34 12.29 7.24
C LEU A 300 1.63 13.76 7.52
N THR A 301 0.69 14.44 8.14
CA THR A 301 0.91 15.79 8.64
C THR A 301 1.12 15.75 10.15
N PRO A 302 2.14 16.40 10.68
CA PRO A 302 2.24 16.56 12.12
C PRO A 302 1.05 17.37 12.61
N ILE A 303 0.41 16.88 13.67
CA ILE A 303 -0.59 17.60 14.43
C ILE A 303 -0.14 17.77 15.87
N ASP A 304 -0.69 18.77 16.54
CA ASP A 304 -0.50 19.00 17.96
C ASP A 304 -1.90 19.12 18.60
N ILE A 305 -2.24 18.11 19.39
CA ILE A 305 -3.48 18.08 20.16
C ILE A 305 -3.26 18.89 21.45
N ARG A 306 -4.13 19.85 21.75
CA ARG A 306 -3.98 20.81 22.87
C ARG A 306 -2.69 21.64 22.77
N PRO A 307 -2.47 22.42 21.70
CA PRO A 307 -1.26 23.18 21.48
C PRO A 307 -0.85 24.04 22.69
N GLY A 308 0.41 23.92 23.07
CA GLY A 308 0.97 24.62 24.22
C GLY A 308 0.74 23.94 25.59
N LYS A 309 0.21 22.72 25.61
CA LYS A 309 0.09 21.91 26.83
C LYS A 309 1.13 20.76 26.81
N PRO A 310 1.74 20.42 27.96
CA PRO A 310 2.77 19.37 28.01
C PRO A 310 2.18 17.96 27.89
N ALA A 311 0.89 17.78 28.06
CA ALA A 311 0.20 16.50 27.96
C ALA A 311 -1.18 16.68 27.33
N ASN A 312 -1.55 15.77 26.42
CA ASN A 312 -2.84 15.76 25.72
C ASN A 312 -3.87 14.94 26.51
N ARG A 313 -4.25 15.42 27.70
CA ARG A 313 -5.30 14.77 28.51
C ARG A 313 -6.68 15.07 27.93
N ILE A 314 -7.51 14.02 27.81
CA ILE A 314 -8.88 14.09 27.29
C ILE A 314 -9.80 13.36 28.26
N ASN A 315 -10.84 14.04 28.72
CA ASN A 315 -11.95 13.37 29.40
C ASN A 315 -12.99 12.93 28.35
N PRO A 316 -13.19 11.62 28.11
CA PRO A 316 -14.12 11.11 27.12
C PRO A 316 -15.60 11.48 27.40
N LYS A 317 -15.94 11.84 28.64
CA LYS A 317 -17.28 12.27 29.04
C LYS A 317 -17.48 13.78 28.93
N SER A 318 -16.43 14.55 28.65
CA SER A 318 -16.50 16.00 28.51
C SER A 318 -17.41 16.39 27.35
N MET A 319 -18.23 17.40 27.59
CA MET A 319 -19.07 18.06 26.58
C MET A 319 -18.34 19.25 25.91
N GLY A 320 -17.11 19.49 26.31
CA GLY A 320 -16.28 20.60 25.84
C GLY A 320 -15.74 20.44 24.45
N LYS A 321 -14.83 21.35 24.11
CA LYS A 321 -14.13 21.39 22.83
C LYS A 321 -12.62 21.20 23.05
N ILE A 322 -11.96 20.58 22.08
CA ILE A 322 -10.52 20.43 22.07
C ILE A 322 -9.92 21.17 20.88
N LYS A 323 -8.79 21.82 21.09
CA LYS A 323 -8.00 22.46 20.01
C LYS A 323 -7.02 21.43 19.45
N VAL A 324 -6.90 21.38 18.12
CA VAL A 324 -5.88 20.60 17.41
C VAL A 324 -5.26 21.52 16.37
N ALA A 325 -3.94 21.61 16.37
CA ALA A 325 -3.19 22.31 15.35
C ALA A 325 -2.74 21.33 14.26
N ILE A 326 -2.93 21.71 13.00
CA ILE A 326 -2.38 21.05 11.83
C ILE A 326 -1.12 21.85 11.46
N LEU A 327 0.05 21.22 11.57
CA LEU A 327 1.33 21.88 11.42
C LEU A 327 1.77 21.88 9.95
N SER A 328 2.33 22.99 9.51
CA SER A 328 2.96 23.06 8.18
C SER A 328 4.33 22.37 8.20
N THR A 329 4.73 21.79 7.06
CA THR A 329 6.05 21.20 6.84
C THR A 329 6.77 21.92 5.68
N ARG A 330 7.96 21.44 5.29
CA ARG A 330 8.67 21.98 4.10
C ARG A 330 7.88 21.78 2.81
N THR A 331 7.08 20.71 2.73
CA THR A 331 6.37 20.29 1.53
C THR A 331 4.85 20.48 1.60
N PHE A 332 4.34 20.88 2.77
CA PHE A 332 2.91 21.05 3.03
C PHE A 332 2.65 22.35 3.79
N ASP A 333 1.77 23.19 3.26
CA ASP A 333 1.32 24.44 3.87
C ASP A 333 -0.12 24.27 4.38
N ALA A 334 -0.26 24.04 5.69
CA ALA A 334 -1.56 23.80 6.32
C ALA A 334 -2.54 24.96 6.13
N THR A 335 -2.04 26.18 5.94
CA THR A 335 -2.88 27.38 5.80
C THR A 335 -3.55 27.51 4.44
N LYS A 336 -3.03 26.81 3.43
CA LYS A 336 -3.51 26.85 2.04
C LYS A 336 -4.13 25.56 1.58
N SER A 337 -3.57 24.42 2.06
CA SER A 337 -3.85 23.10 1.51
C SER A 337 -4.96 22.35 2.22
N VAL A 338 -5.34 22.74 3.43
CA VAL A 338 -6.36 22.01 4.20
C VAL A 338 -7.77 22.32 3.72
N GLY A 339 -8.45 21.32 3.19
CA GLY A 339 -9.88 21.37 2.87
C GLY A 339 -10.73 21.30 4.14
N GLN A 340 -11.10 22.45 4.71
CA GLN A 340 -11.76 22.53 6.01
C GLN A 340 -13.08 21.73 6.07
N SER A 341 -13.82 21.61 4.96
CA SER A 341 -15.05 20.82 4.89
C SER A 341 -14.82 19.29 4.97
N SER A 342 -13.58 18.84 4.79
CA SER A 342 -13.22 17.43 4.85
C SER A 342 -12.55 17.01 6.16
N ILE A 343 -12.37 17.95 7.10
CA ILE A 343 -11.68 17.66 8.35
C ILE A 343 -12.54 16.81 9.26
N THR A 344 -12.00 15.69 9.69
CA THR A 344 -12.54 14.80 10.72
C THR A 344 -11.51 14.59 11.82
N PHE A 345 -11.94 14.41 13.06
CA PHE A 345 -11.05 14.19 14.19
C PHE A 345 -11.72 13.35 15.29
N GLY A 346 -10.98 12.41 15.85
CA GLY A 346 -11.43 11.62 16.97
C GLY A 346 -10.60 10.36 17.19
N ARG A 347 -11.21 9.35 17.77
CA ARG A 347 -10.57 8.06 18.07
C ARG A 347 -10.08 7.32 16.82
N THR A 348 -10.82 7.38 15.73
CA THR A 348 -10.52 6.67 14.46
C THR A 348 -10.14 7.61 13.33
N GLY A 349 -10.36 8.93 13.50
CA GLY A 349 -10.17 9.94 12.45
C GLY A 349 -11.32 10.03 11.45
N SER A 350 -12.41 9.28 11.64
CA SER A 350 -13.62 9.36 10.80
C SER A 350 -14.78 10.09 11.48
N GLU A 351 -14.59 10.54 12.71
CA GLU A 351 -15.59 11.22 13.51
C GLU A 351 -15.82 12.65 13.03
N ASN A 352 -17.06 12.98 12.70
CA ASN A 352 -17.45 14.33 12.30
C ASN A 352 -17.62 15.23 13.55
N SER A 353 -16.52 15.62 14.14
CA SER A 353 -16.46 16.37 15.39
C SER A 353 -16.02 17.84 15.21
N LEU A 354 -15.69 18.28 13.99
CA LEU A 354 -15.25 19.64 13.70
C LEU A 354 -16.32 20.67 14.11
N VAL A 355 -15.89 21.68 14.84
CA VAL A 355 -16.71 22.85 15.20
C VAL A 355 -16.38 24.03 14.28
N ASP A 356 -15.11 24.42 14.27
CA ASP A 356 -14.59 25.50 13.43
C ASP A 356 -13.05 25.48 13.34
N CYS A 357 -12.50 26.29 12.44
CA CYS A 357 -11.07 26.54 12.35
C CYS A 357 -10.76 28.05 12.46
N SER A 358 -9.61 28.37 13.03
CA SER A 358 -9.14 29.75 13.19
C SER A 358 -8.87 30.39 11.84
N LYS A 359 -9.30 31.64 11.68
CA LYS A 359 -8.93 32.49 10.54
C LYS A 359 -7.52 33.09 10.70
N LYS A 360 -6.92 33.00 11.89
CA LYS A 360 -5.57 33.48 12.17
C LYS A 360 -4.62 32.29 12.23
N PHE A 361 -3.62 32.31 11.38
CA PHE A 361 -2.59 31.28 11.34
C PHE A 361 -1.45 31.67 12.29
N LYS A 362 -1.00 30.75 13.10
CA LYS A 362 0.09 30.94 14.07
C LYS A 362 1.14 29.87 13.89
N ASP A 363 2.38 30.23 14.13
CA ASP A 363 3.45 29.27 14.36
C ASP A 363 3.25 28.68 15.76
N VAL A 364 2.78 27.43 15.80
CA VAL A 364 2.37 26.75 17.02
C VAL A 364 3.52 26.02 17.70
N ASN A 365 4.45 25.50 16.88
CA ASN A 365 5.58 24.69 17.33
C ASN A 365 6.94 25.42 17.30
N GLY A 366 6.95 26.71 16.94
CA GLY A 366 8.16 27.55 16.94
C GLY A 366 9.16 27.27 15.80
N ASP A 367 8.72 26.60 14.72
CA ASP A 367 9.57 26.26 13.57
C ASP A 367 9.59 27.32 12.47
N GLY A 368 8.92 28.45 12.69
CA GLY A 368 8.81 29.56 11.76
C GLY A 368 7.72 29.38 10.70
N ARG A 369 6.92 28.29 10.75
CA ARG A 369 5.85 28.01 9.79
C ARG A 369 4.48 28.11 10.44
N PRO A 370 3.57 28.91 9.90
CA PRO A 370 2.22 29.02 10.45
C PRO A 370 1.43 27.73 10.16
N GLY A 371 0.72 27.23 11.20
CA GLY A 371 -0.21 26.13 11.13
C GLY A 371 -1.67 26.56 11.16
N LEU A 372 -2.59 25.62 10.91
CA LEU A 372 -4.02 25.80 11.03
C LEU A 372 -4.52 25.18 12.35
N THR A 373 -5.18 25.97 13.20
CA THR A 373 -5.78 25.46 14.45
C THR A 373 -7.29 25.32 14.31
N CYS A 374 -7.81 24.15 14.63
CA CYS A 374 -9.24 23.86 14.60
C CYS A 374 -9.75 23.41 15.99
N ARG A 375 -11.04 23.57 16.23
CA ARG A 375 -11.74 23.12 17.44
C ARG A 375 -12.67 21.97 17.12
N PHE A 376 -12.69 20.97 17.98
CA PHE A 376 -13.48 19.75 17.81
C PHE A 376 -14.30 19.46 19.05
N SER A 377 -15.51 18.96 18.87
CA SER A 377 -16.40 18.55 19.94
C SER A 377 -15.94 17.21 20.51
N LEU A 378 -15.57 17.17 21.78
CA LEU A 378 -15.17 15.94 22.47
C LEU A 378 -16.29 14.89 22.49
N ARG A 379 -17.54 15.35 22.65
CA ARG A 379 -18.71 14.47 22.56
C ARG A 379 -18.78 13.66 21.27
N HIS A 380 -18.45 14.29 20.15
CA HIS A 380 -18.54 13.68 18.82
C HIS A 380 -17.22 13.04 18.38
N ALA A 381 -16.12 13.24 19.08
CA ALA A 381 -14.82 12.66 18.76
C ALA A 381 -14.69 11.17 19.12
N GLY A 382 -15.66 10.59 19.82
CA GLY A 382 -15.77 9.15 20.05
C GLY A 382 -14.70 8.54 20.96
N PHE A 383 -13.96 9.35 21.72
CA PHE A 383 -12.93 8.84 22.63
C PHE A 383 -13.53 8.01 23.77
N GLN A 384 -12.77 7.03 24.22
CA GLN A 384 -13.09 6.15 25.34
C GLN A 384 -11.90 6.12 26.31
N ALA A 385 -12.16 5.83 27.58
CA ALA A 385 -11.10 5.66 28.56
C ALA A 385 -10.11 4.58 28.07
N GLY A 386 -8.81 4.89 28.18
CA GLY A 386 -7.73 4.02 27.69
C GLY A 386 -7.31 4.27 26.24
N ASN A 387 -7.96 5.18 25.49
CA ASN A 387 -7.41 5.57 24.19
C ASN A 387 -6.10 6.36 24.36
N THR A 388 -5.13 6.05 23.53
CA THR A 388 -3.77 6.61 23.58
C THR A 388 -3.39 7.46 22.36
N VAL A 389 -4.24 7.50 21.34
CA VAL A 389 -4.00 8.23 20.09
C VAL A 389 -5.26 8.99 19.66
N GLY A 390 -5.09 10.25 19.27
CA GLY A 390 -6.06 11.03 18.51
C GLY A 390 -5.68 11.09 17.04
N VAL A 391 -6.65 10.89 16.15
CA VAL A 391 -6.46 10.84 14.70
C VAL A 391 -7.24 11.96 14.04
N LEU A 392 -6.59 12.73 13.18
CA LEU A 392 -7.17 13.78 12.35
C LEU A 392 -6.99 13.44 10.88
N ARG A 393 -8.04 13.63 10.08
CA ARG A 393 -7.99 13.44 8.62
C ARG A 393 -8.57 14.64 7.90
N PHE A 394 -8.03 14.93 6.73
CA PHE A 394 -8.56 15.96 5.82
C PHE A 394 -8.04 15.71 4.39
N ASN A 395 -8.65 16.36 3.41
CA ASN A 395 -8.17 16.34 2.03
C ASN A 395 -7.43 17.64 1.69
N ASP A 396 -6.32 17.53 0.98
CA ASP A 396 -5.64 18.67 0.36
C ASP A 396 -6.51 19.24 -0.76
N THR A 397 -6.81 20.54 -0.69
CA THR A 397 -7.67 21.21 -1.66
C THR A 397 -7.04 21.39 -3.04
N THR A 398 -5.70 21.36 -3.12
CA THR A 398 -4.96 21.60 -4.37
C THR A 398 -4.69 20.30 -5.12
N ARG A 399 -4.53 19.18 -4.39
CA ARG A 399 -4.13 17.89 -4.94
C ARG A 399 -5.21 16.82 -4.82
N GLY A 400 -6.26 17.05 -4.01
CA GLY A 400 -7.29 16.06 -3.69
C GLY A 400 -6.78 14.88 -2.85
N ILE A 401 -5.60 15.03 -2.25
CA ILE A 401 -4.90 13.98 -1.51
C ILE A 401 -5.42 13.92 -0.08
N PRO A 402 -5.76 12.74 0.46
CA PRO A 402 -6.07 12.59 1.87
C PRO A 402 -4.81 12.69 2.72
N TYR A 403 -4.88 13.44 3.80
CA TYR A 403 -3.85 13.53 4.84
C TYR A 403 -4.36 12.96 6.15
N GLU A 404 -3.45 12.37 6.91
CA GLU A 404 -3.72 11.91 8.27
C GLU A 404 -2.67 12.49 9.22
N GLY A 405 -3.11 12.96 10.37
CA GLY A 405 -2.26 13.36 11.47
C GLY A 405 -2.60 12.54 12.72
N ARG A 406 -1.60 12.14 13.46
CA ARG A 406 -1.75 11.41 14.74
C ARG A 406 -0.94 12.08 15.82
N ASP A 407 -1.50 12.12 17.02
CA ASP A 407 -0.82 12.57 18.22
C ASP A 407 -1.23 11.72 19.41
N THR A 408 -0.32 11.60 20.37
CA THR A 408 -0.57 10.84 21.60
C THR A 408 -1.53 11.57 22.51
N ILE A 409 -2.43 10.83 23.15
CA ILE A 409 -3.38 11.34 24.14
C ILE A 409 -3.40 10.44 25.38
N THR A 410 -3.88 10.98 26.48
CA THR A 410 -4.28 10.20 27.64
C THR A 410 -5.77 10.41 27.86
N ALA A 411 -6.60 9.44 27.44
CA ALA A 411 -8.03 9.49 27.67
C ALA A 411 -8.36 8.84 29.03
N ALA A 412 -8.67 9.66 30.02
CA ALA A 412 -9.03 9.27 31.38
C ALA A 412 -10.35 9.90 31.82
N LEU A 413 -11.00 9.27 32.79
CA LEU A 413 -12.29 9.78 33.31
C LEU A 413 -12.13 10.90 34.37
N GLU A 414 -10.90 11.29 34.69
CA GLU A 414 -10.60 12.37 35.61
C GLU A 414 -10.58 13.70 34.86
N ASP A 415 -11.21 14.72 35.44
CA ASP A 415 -11.20 16.08 34.91
C ASP A 415 -9.78 16.66 35.05
N ASP A 416 -9.27 17.26 33.98
CA ASP A 416 -8.05 18.06 34.05
C ASP A 416 -8.41 19.38 34.76
N PRO A 417 -7.73 19.74 35.85
CA PRO A 417 -7.95 21.00 36.54
C PRO A 417 -7.84 22.26 35.65
N ASP A 418 -7.14 22.13 34.48
CA ASP A 418 -6.97 23.19 33.52
C ASP A 418 -8.05 23.28 32.42
N ASP A 419 -9.03 22.35 32.37
CA ASP A 419 -10.10 22.35 31.37
C ASP A 419 -11.14 23.46 31.62
N PHE A 420 -11.14 24.11 32.78
CA PHE A 420 -12.09 25.16 33.15
C PHE A 420 -11.67 26.61 32.86
N LYS A 421 -10.47 26.80 32.29
CA LYS A 421 -10.05 28.13 31.83
C LYS A 421 -10.26 28.22 30.30
N GLU A 422 -11.49 28.54 29.88
CA GLU A 422 -11.73 29.09 28.54
C GLU A 422 -11.03 30.43 28.48
N GLU A 423 -9.91 30.49 27.76
CA GLU A 423 -9.40 31.77 27.26
C GLU A 423 -10.23 32.14 26.02
N ASP A 424 -10.99 33.22 26.14
CA ASP A 424 -11.71 33.91 25.08
C ASP A 424 -10.83 34.32 23.87
#